data_9f2f749112625c3e8933d14365fe5f32
#
_entry.id   9f2f749112625c3e8933d14365fe5f32
#
_cell.length_a   1.000
_cell.length_b   1.000
_cell.length_c   1.000
_cell.angle_alpha   90.00
_cell.angle_beta   90.00
_cell.angle_gamma   90.00
#
_symmetry.space_group_name_H-M   'P 1'
#
loop_
_entity.id
_entity.type
_entity.pdbx_description
1 polymer ?
#
loop_
_entity_poly.entity_id
_entity_poly.type
_entity_poly.pdbx_seq_one_letter_code
_entity_poly.pdbx_strand_id
1 'polypeptide(L)'
;MPKPALQILPDALLAAYLEQVPSGLQEAFDALQEAEISTPDFSFYTSVASVFSSKIEGEEIDLDSYIKHKKFGIAFLPDYTQKIDDLYSAYIFAQTNPLNQQNIAEAHKRLSRHLIPQQYQGRLRTHNMYVSTPDGRIEYVAASPYIVAQEMDKLYNDISYLLKKEMRIEEVFFYASLLHLVFVKIHPWNDGNGRSARLLEKWFLAQKLGEKAWLAQSEKMYYQQHAGYYNNIRMLGLEYPELVSDRKRIFYFQCRSSKPTNLIIADVIIRD
;
A
#
# COMPACT_ATOMS: atom_id res chain seq x y z
N MET A 1 -24.25 -5.29 -22.64
CA MET A 1 -22.92 -5.92 -22.55
C MET A 1 -22.76 -6.43 -21.12
N PRO A 2 -22.27 -7.66 -20.87
CA PRO A 2 -21.98 -8.08 -19.52
C PRO A 2 -20.98 -7.09 -18.89
N LYS A 3 -21.18 -6.73 -17.59
CA LYS A 3 -20.21 -5.92 -16.86
C LYS A 3 -18.85 -6.59 -16.97
N PRO A 4 -17.77 -5.89 -17.34
CA PRO A 4 -16.46 -6.48 -17.33
C PRO A 4 -16.18 -6.97 -15.90
N ALA A 5 -15.98 -8.26 -15.74
CA ALA A 5 -15.61 -8.84 -14.47
C ALA A 5 -14.16 -8.41 -14.16
N LEU A 6 -13.87 -8.11 -12.89
CA LEU A 6 -12.50 -7.91 -12.43
C LEU A 6 -11.69 -9.18 -12.73
N GLN A 7 -10.43 -9.00 -13.17
CA GLN A 7 -9.60 -10.09 -13.66
C GLN A 7 -8.83 -10.80 -12.54
N ILE A 8 -8.43 -10.04 -11.50
CA ILE A 8 -7.62 -10.57 -10.39
C ILE A 8 -8.16 -10.13 -9.03
N LEU A 9 -8.82 -8.98 -8.92
CA LEU A 9 -9.39 -8.51 -7.65
C LEU A 9 -10.74 -9.19 -7.40
N PRO A 10 -10.89 -9.97 -6.29
CA PRO A 10 -12.16 -10.61 -5.98
C PRO A 10 -13.18 -9.60 -5.45
N ASP A 11 -14.36 -9.53 -6.05
CA ASP A 11 -15.47 -8.70 -5.58
C ASP A 11 -16.51 -9.46 -4.72
N ALA A 12 -16.40 -10.79 -4.66
CA ALA A 12 -17.36 -11.65 -3.96
C ALA A 12 -17.51 -11.34 -2.46
N LEU A 13 -16.55 -10.64 -1.88
CA LEU A 13 -16.52 -10.31 -0.45
C LEU A 13 -17.01 -8.90 -0.14
N LEU A 14 -17.27 -8.09 -1.16
CA LEU A 14 -17.69 -6.71 -0.97
C LEU A 14 -18.96 -6.60 -0.12
N ALA A 15 -19.96 -7.44 -0.37
CA ALA A 15 -21.21 -7.42 0.41
C ALA A 15 -20.97 -7.69 1.90
N ALA A 16 -20.20 -8.73 2.23
CA ALA A 16 -19.87 -9.06 3.61
C ALA A 16 -18.99 -8.00 4.28
N TYR A 17 -18.12 -7.33 3.54
CA TYR A 17 -17.34 -6.21 4.04
C TYR A 17 -18.25 -5.02 4.38
N LEU A 18 -19.18 -4.66 3.49
CA LEU A 18 -20.10 -3.53 3.69
C LEU A 18 -21.02 -3.69 4.91
N GLU A 19 -21.32 -4.94 5.33
CA GLU A 19 -22.07 -5.23 6.55
C GLU A 19 -21.26 -4.95 7.84
N GLN A 20 -19.94 -4.86 7.73
CA GLN A 20 -19.02 -4.75 8.88
C GLN A 20 -18.31 -3.38 8.97
N VAL A 21 -18.39 -2.56 7.92
CA VAL A 21 -17.80 -1.23 7.93
C VAL A 21 -18.48 -0.37 8.99
N PRO A 22 -17.72 0.29 9.89
CA PRO A 22 -18.29 1.22 10.85
C PRO A 22 -19.06 2.35 10.16
N SER A 23 -20.13 2.81 10.77
CA SER A 23 -20.78 4.07 10.37
C SER A 23 -19.85 5.25 10.63
N GLY A 24 -19.96 6.33 9.83
CA GLY A 24 -19.20 7.54 10.04
C GLY A 24 -17.88 7.63 9.27
N LEU A 25 -17.60 6.67 8.36
CA LEU A 25 -16.36 6.70 7.57
C LEU A 25 -16.26 7.94 6.67
N GLN A 26 -17.37 8.35 6.06
CA GLN A 26 -17.40 9.55 5.22
C GLN A 26 -17.13 10.82 6.05
N GLU A 27 -17.79 10.95 7.17
CA GLU A 27 -17.67 12.10 8.08
C GLU A 27 -16.24 12.19 8.64
N ALA A 28 -15.66 11.06 9.05
CA ALA A 28 -14.29 11.01 9.54
C ALA A 28 -13.29 11.36 8.42
N PHE A 29 -13.50 10.89 7.20
CA PHE A 29 -12.66 11.25 6.06
C PHE A 29 -12.77 12.75 5.74
N ASP A 30 -13.96 13.31 5.76
CA ASP A 30 -14.19 14.73 5.48
C ASP A 30 -13.60 15.65 6.56
N ALA A 31 -13.46 15.14 7.78
CA ALA A 31 -12.84 15.85 8.90
C ALA A 31 -11.29 15.88 8.84
N LEU A 32 -10.65 15.09 7.98
CA LEU A 32 -9.18 15.10 7.83
C LEU A 32 -8.69 16.50 7.45
N GLN A 33 -7.67 16.98 8.16
CA GLN A 33 -7.04 18.28 7.95
C GLN A 33 -5.53 18.15 7.89
N GLU A 34 -4.90 18.98 7.05
CA GLU A 34 -3.44 19.05 6.98
C GLU A 34 -2.87 19.59 8.30
N ALA A 35 -1.69 19.11 8.66
CA ALA A 35 -1.02 19.56 9.88
C ALA A 35 -0.53 21.01 9.74
N GLU A 36 -0.68 21.82 10.80
CA GLU A 36 -0.21 23.22 10.84
C GLU A 36 1.28 23.38 10.51
N ILE A 37 2.07 22.34 10.77
CA ILE A 37 3.51 22.33 10.47
C ILE A 37 3.81 22.19 8.97
N SER A 38 2.84 21.77 8.14
CA SER A 38 3.01 21.62 6.69
C SER A 38 3.16 22.97 5.99
N THR A 39 3.89 22.99 4.90
CA THR A 39 4.12 24.16 4.02
C THR A 39 4.04 23.70 2.55
N PRO A 40 3.99 24.61 1.57
CA PRO A 40 3.99 24.20 0.16
C PRO A 40 5.14 23.28 -0.23
N ASP A 41 6.30 23.43 0.42
CA ASP A 41 7.52 22.64 0.14
C ASP A 41 7.70 21.44 1.10
N PHE A 42 6.83 21.27 2.09
CA PHE A 42 6.95 20.24 3.11
C PHE A 42 5.57 19.72 3.53
N SER A 43 5.29 18.43 3.31
CA SER A 43 4.11 17.73 3.83
C SER A 43 4.46 16.89 5.05
N PHE A 44 3.81 17.18 6.18
CA PHE A 44 3.95 16.40 7.41
C PHE A 44 3.48 14.96 7.22
N TYR A 45 2.28 14.76 6.67
CA TYR A 45 1.72 13.43 6.49
C TYR A 45 2.45 12.59 5.45
N THR A 46 3.05 13.19 4.43
CA THR A 46 3.97 12.47 3.53
C THR A 46 5.23 12.01 4.27
N SER A 47 5.74 12.83 5.20
CA SER A 47 6.86 12.43 6.07
C SER A 47 6.47 11.28 6.99
N VAL A 48 5.28 11.33 7.61
CA VAL A 48 4.73 10.24 8.44
C VAL A 48 4.63 8.96 7.63
N ALA A 49 4.01 9.01 6.44
CA ALA A 49 3.87 7.85 5.57
C ALA A 49 5.23 7.24 5.18
N SER A 50 6.19 8.08 4.77
CA SER A 50 7.53 7.62 4.35
C SER A 50 8.32 6.99 5.50
N VAL A 51 8.29 7.60 6.69
CA VAL A 51 8.98 7.07 7.88
C VAL A 51 8.36 5.74 8.31
N PHE A 52 7.04 5.69 8.52
CA PHE A 52 6.42 4.47 9.03
C PHE A 52 6.42 3.33 8.02
N SER A 53 6.26 3.63 6.72
CA SER A 53 6.41 2.63 5.67
C SER A 53 7.82 2.05 5.61
N SER A 54 8.85 2.87 5.90
CA SER A 54 10.24 2.40 5.98
C SER A 54 10.51 1.62 7.28
N LYS A 55 9.92 2.02 8.41
CA LYS A 55 10.03 1.29 9.69
C LYS A 55 9.41 -0.11 9.62
N ILE A 56 8.33 -0.31 8.87
CA ILE A 56 7.76 -1.64 8.61
C ILE A 56 8.78 -2.56 7.93
N GLU A 57 9.66 -2.02 7.09
CA GLU A 57 10.72 -2.76 6.39
C GLU A 57 12.05 -2.83 7.20
N GLY A 58 12.03 -2.41 8.48
CA GLY A 58 13.18 -2.53 9.39
C GLY A 58 14.13 -1.33 9.39
N GLU A 59 13.80 -0.21 8.74
CA GLU A 59 14.64 0.99 8.84
C GLU A 59 14.46 1.65 10.23
N GLU A 60 15.59 1.93 10.89
CA GLU A 60 15.61 2.57 12.20
C GLU A 60 15.72 4.09 12.06
N ILE A 61 14.60 4.75 11.83
CA ILE A 61 14.55 6.22 11.77
C ILE A 61 13.49 6.77 12.72
N ASP A 62 13.81 7.86 13.40
CA ASP A 62 12.87 8.60 14.22
C ASP A 62 12.15 9.68 13.41
N LEU A 63 10.83 9.82 13.62
CA LEU A 63 10.00 10.76 12.88
C LEU A 63 10.43 12.22 13.11
N ASP A 64 10.74 12.60 14.36
CA ASP A 64 11.20 13.95 14.69
C ASP A 64 12.53 14.28 13.98
N SER A 65 13.47 13.34 13.97
CA SER A 65 14.74 13.48 13.24
C SER A 65 14.50 13.64 11.75
N TYR A 66 13.59 12.88 11.16
CA TYR A 66 13.27 13.00 9.73
C TYR A 66 12.57 14.33 9.40
N ILE A 67 11.68 14.82 10.25
CA ILE A 67 11.06 16.14 10.10
C ILE A 67 12.15 17.24 10.16
N LYS A 68 13.09 17.16 11.09
CA LYS A 68 14.22 18.08 11.21
C LYS A 68 15.09 18.07 9.94
N HIS A 69 15.36 16.88 9.41
CA HIS A 69 16.06 16.73 8.13
C HIS A 69 15.30 17.40 7.00
N LYS A 70 14.04 17.04 6.81
CA LYS A 70 13.25 17.41 5.63
C LYS A 70 12.80 18.86 5.62
N LYS A 71 12.37 19.38 6.77
CA LYS A 71 11.81 20.73 6.90
C LYS A 71 12.88 21.79 7.19
N PHE A 72 13.86 21.46 8.02
CA PHE A 72 14.86 22.45 8.51
C PHE A 72 16.24 22.22 7.91
N GLY A 73 16.42 21.24 7.02
CA GLY A 73 17.69 20.98 6.34
C GLY A 73 18.80 20.47 7.26
N ILE A 74 18.46 19.90 8.43
CA ILE A 74 19.46 19.34 9.35
C ILE A 74 20.08 18.11 8.69
N ALA A 75 21.40 18.11 8.53
CA ALA A 75 22.13 17.00 7.95
C ALA A 75 22.24 15.83 8.94
N PHE A 76 21.92 14.65 8.45
CA PHE A 76 22.19 13.36 9.09
C PHE A 76 23.12 12.54 8.20
N LEU A 77 23.64 11.42 8.72
CA LEU A 77 24.39 10.49 7.89
C LEU A 77 23.52 10.01 6.72
N PRO A 78 24.06 9.93 5.48
CA PRO A 78 23.26 9.56 4.31
C PRO A 78 22.49 8.26 4.47
N ASP A 79 23.09 7.23 5.03
CA ASP A 79 22.45 5.91 5.25
C ASP A 79 21.22 5.99 6.16
N TYR A 80 21.10 7.05 6.96
CA TYR A 80 19.97 7.24 7.86
C TYR A 80 18.72 7.80 7.18
N THR A 81 18.87 8.59 6.12
CA THR A 81 17.74 9.33 5.49
C THR A 81 17.48 8.96 4.03
N GLN A 82 18.48 8.49 3.28
CA GLN A 82 18.40 8.34 1.81
C GLN A 82 17.22 7.49 1.34
N LYS A 83 16.99 6.32 1.94
CA LYS A 83 15.89 5.42 1.53
C LYS A 83 14.52 6.01 1.83
N ILE A 84 14.43 6.83 2.90
CA ILE A 84 13.20 7.51 3.28
C ILE A 84 12.95 8.70 2.35
N ASP A 85 14.00 9.43 1.96
CA ASP A 85 13.92 10.50 0.96
C ASP A 85 13.50 9.98 -0.41
N ASP A 86 13.98 8.80 -0.80
CA ASP A 86 13.54 8.12 -2.02
C ASP A 86 12.05 7.81 -1.97
N LEU A 87 11.57 7.27 -0.86
CA LEU A 87 10.16 6.97 -0.67
C LEU A 87 9.33 8.25 -0.61
N TYR A 88 9.78 9.28 0.11
CA TYR A 88 9.12 10.59 0.12
C TYR A 88 8.99 11.16 -1.30
N SER A 89 10.06 11.10 -2.09
CA SER A 89 10.05 11.52 -3.50
C SER A 89 9.02 10.74 -4.35
N ALA A 90 8.84 9.43 -4.07
CA ALA A 90 7.83 8.63 -4.74
C ALA A 90 6.41 9.03 -4.36
N TYR A 91 6.15 9.38 -3.07
CA TYR A 91 4.86 9.92 -2.63
C TYR A 91 4.54 11.26 -3.29
N ILE A 92 5.50 12.20 -3.32
CA ILE A 92 5.32 13.50 -3.99
C ILE A 92 5.05 13.30 -5.49
N PHE A 93 5.76 12.39 -6.15
CA PHE A 93 5.47 12.04 -7.53
C PHE A 93 4.05 11.51 -7.73
N ALA A 94 3.59 10.62 -6.87
CA ALA A 94 2.26 10.04 -6.94
C ALA A 94 1.15 11.10 -6.73
N GLN A 95 1.38 12.11 -5.90
CA GLN A 95 0.42 13.20 -5.66
C GLN A 95 0.13 14.04 -6.92
N THR A 96 1.08 14.14 -7.83
CA THR A 96 1.00 15.00 -9.02
C THR A 96 0.80 14.24 -10.33
N ASN A 97 0.70 12.90 -10.28
CA ASN A 97 0.62 12.07 -11.47
C ASN A 97 -0.57 11.11 -11.40
N PRO A 98 -1.19 10.74 -12.54
CA PRO A 98 -2.28 9.77 -12.57
C PRO A 98 -1.76 8.37 -12.26
N LEU A 99 -2.60 7.57 -11.57
CA LEU A 99 -2.32 6.17 -11.28
C LEU A 99 -2.49 5.33 -12.55
N ASN A 100 -1.37 4.84 -13.08
CA ASN A 100 -1.31 3.94 -14.24
C ASN A 100 -0.03 3.10 -14.20
N GLN A 101 0.06 2.09 -15.07
CA GLN A 101 1.20 1.18 -15.15
C GLN A 101 2.55 1.91 -15.24
N GLN A 102 2.67 2.89 -16.12
CA GLN A 102 3.91 3.61 -16.37
C GLN A 102 4.35 4.38 -15.11
N ASN A 103 3.42 5.06 -14.47
CA ASN A 103 3.69 5.86 -13.28
C ASN A 103 3.94 4.98 -12.04
N ILE A 104 3.32 3.80 -11.94
CA ILE A 104 3.66 2.82 -10.89
C ILE A 104 5.11 2.37 -11.02
N ALA A 105 5.58 2.09 -12.25
CA ALA A 105 6.98 1.73 -12.49
C ALA A 105 7.94 2.89 -12.17
N GLU A 106 7.59 4.13 -12.53
CA GLU A 106 8.39 5.32 -12.21
C GLU A 106 8.42 5.59 -10.70
N ALA A 107 7.30 5.44 -9.99
CA ALA A 107 7.26 5.55 -8.54
C ALA A 107 8.16 4.51 -7.87
N HIS A 108 8.12 3.24 -8.34
CA HIS A 108 9.06 2.21 -7.86
C HIS A 108 10.51 2.58 -8.16
N LYS A 109 10.83 3.09 -9.34
CA LYS A 109 12.19 3.53 -9.68
C LYS A 109 12.70 4.59 -8.69
N ARG A 110 11.85 5.53 -8.26
CA ARG A 110 12.19 6.56 -7.27
C ARG A 110 12.43 5.96 -5.89
N LEU A 111 11.46 5.20 -5.34
CA LEU A 111 11.56 4.63 -3.99
C LEU A 111 12.66 3.58 -3.84
N SER A 112 13.11 2.98 -4.94
CA SER A 112 14.13 1.92 -4.93
C SER A 112 15.54 2.39 -5.29
N ARG A 113 15.76 3.70 -5.40
CA ARG A 113 17.02 4.29 -5.87
C ARG A 113 18.23 3.84 -5.02
N HIS A 114 18.08 3.80 -3.69
CA HIS A 114 19.12 3.35 -2.76
C HIS A 114 18.82 1.97 -2.16
N LEU A 115 17.86 1.21 -2.73
CA LEU A 115 17.54 -0.15 -2.32
C LEU A 115 18.17 -1.22 -3.21
N ILE A 116 18.13 -1.00 -4.53
CA ILE A 116 18.56 -1.98 -5.53
C ILE A 116 19.34 -1.31 -6.67
N PRO A 117 20.18 -2.07 -7.41
CA PRO A 117 20.88 -1.56 -8.58
C PRO A 117 19.92 -0.97 -9.63
N GLN A 118 20.35 0.11 -10.29
CA GLN A 118 19.56 0.91 -11.24
C GLN A 118 18.89 0.07 -12.34
N GLN A 119 19.54 -1.00 -12.79
CA GLN A 119 19.01 -1.88 -13.83
C GLN A 119 17.75 -2.65 -13.45
N TYR A 120 17.43 -2.76 -12.15
CA TYR A 120 16.22 -3.43 -11.63
C TYR A 120 15.11 -2.44 -11.20
N GLN A 121 15.43 -1.16 -11.10
CA GLN A 121 14.49 -0.14 -10.65
C GLN A 121 13.37 0.06 -11.67
N GLY A 122 12.11 -0.04 -11.24
CA GLY A 122 10.93 0.08 -12.08
C GLY A 122 10.71 -1.09 -13.06
N ARG A 123 11.40 -2.22 -12.85
CA ARG A 123 11.32 -3.40 -13.74
C ARG A 123 10.85 -4.62 -12.99
N LEU A 124 9.98 -5.39 -13.63
CA LEU A 124 9.50 -6.66 -13.09
C LEU A 124 10.67 -7.64 -12.90
N ARG A 125 10.63 -8.37 -11.79
CA ARG A 125 11.62 -9.42 -11.51
C ARG A 125 11.48 -10.60 -12.46
N THR A 126 12.59 -11.32 -12.63
CA THR A 126 12.70 -12.50 -13.51
C THR A 126 13.11 -13.75 -12.76
N HIS A 127 13.16 -13.72 -11.43
CA HIS A 127 13.55 -14.85 -10.57
C HIS A 127 12.49 -15.16 -9.52
N ASN A 128 12.54 -16.39 -8.98
CA ASN A 128 11.67 -16.79 -7.89
C ASN A 128 11.93 -15.93 -6.63
N MET A 129 10.87 -15.66 -5.89
CA MET A 129 10.95 -14.88 -4.66
C MET A 129 10.01 -15.43 -3.60
N TYR A 130 10.45 -15.37 -2.37
CA TYR A 130 9.66 -15.65 -1.19
C TYR A 130 9.95 -14.58 -0.13
N VAL A 131 8.97 -14.33 0.72
CA VAL A 131 9.13 -13.46 1.88
C VAL A 131 9.38 -14.33 3.10
N SER A 132 10.38 -13.99 3.88
CA SER A 132 10.75 -14.71 5.11
C SER A 132 10.74 -13.77 6.31
N THR A 133 10.46 -14.34 7.47
CA THR A 133 10.68 -13.69 8.77
C THR A 133 12.17 -13.57 9.08
N PRO A 134 12.57 -12.70 10.03
CA PRO A 134 13.96 -12.59 10.48
C PRO A 134 14.54 -13.91 11.03
N ASP A 135 13.70 -14.81 11.56
CA ASP A 135 14.09 -16.16 12.03
C ASP A 135 14.11 -17.21 10.89
N GLY A 136 13.97 -16.79 9.63
CA GLY A 136 14.14 -17.62 8.43
C GLY A 136 12.93 -18.45 8.03
N ARG A 137 11.77 -18.29 8.68
CA ARG A 137 10.54 -18.97 8.24
C ARG A 137 9.97 -18.29 7.01
N ILE A 138 9.48 -19.08 6.04
CA ILE A 138 8.81 -18.56 4.85
C ILE A 138 7.41 -18.07 5.24
N GLU A 139 7.15 -16.78 5.01
CA GLU A 139 5.86 -16.15 5.19
C GLU A 139 4.91 -16.47 4.04
N TYR A 140 5.41 -16.33 2.83
CA TYR A 140 4.72 -16.74 1.60
C TYR A 140 5.69 -16.79 0.41
N VAL A 141 5.29 -17.58 -0.59
CA VAL A 141 5.94 -17.66 -1.90
C VAL A 141 5.19 -16.76 -2.88
N ALA A 142 5.92 -15.84 -3.50
CA ALA A 142 5.36 -14.89 -4.47
C ALA A 142 4.98 -15.59 -5.79
N ALA A 143 4.25 -14.89 -6.66
CA ALA A 143 3.92 -15.38 -7.99
C ALA A 143 5.17 -15.86 -8.74
N SER A 144 5.04 -16.95 -9.49
CA SER A 144 6.14 -17.44 -10.35
C SER A 144 6.61 -16.34 -11.32
N PRO A 145 7.92 -16.15 -11.54
CA PRO A 145 8.43 -15.11 -12.43
C PRO A 145 7.87 -15.21 -13.85
N TYR A 146 7.47 -16.40 -14.29
CA TYR A 146 6.86 -16.63 -15.61
C TYR A 146 5.47 -16.04 -15.78
N ILE A 147 4.76 -15.75 -14.67
CA ILE A 147 3.39 -15.19 -14.70
C ILE A 147 3.32 -13.76 -14.15
N VAL A 148 4.38 -13.24 -13.53
CA VAL A 148 4.37 -11.89 -12.90
C VAL A 148 3.86 -10.82 -13.87
N ALA A 149 4.34 -10.79 -15.10
CA ALA A 149 3.91 -9.81 -16.10
C ALA A 149 2.41 -9.93 -16.39
N GLN A 150 1.91 -11.15 -16.58
CA GLN A 150 0.48 -11.40 -16.84
C GLN A 150 -0.40 -11.00 -15.65
N GLU A 151 0.03 -11.31 -14.42
CA GLU A 151 -0.72 -10.97 -13.22
C GLU A 151 -0.73 -9.44 -12.98
N MET A 152 0.36 -8.76 -13.27
CA MET A 152 0.42 -7.30 -13.23
C MET A 152 -0.46 -6.66 -14.30
N ASP A 153 -0.51 -7.21 -15.51
CA ASP A 153 -1.41 -6.71 -16.57
C ASP A 153 -2.88 -6.82 -16.14
N LYS A 154 -3.28 -7.94 -15.52
CA LYS A 154 -4.63 -8.07 -14.93
C LYS A 154 -4.89 -7.02 -13.87
N LEU A 155 -3.92 -6.78 -12.97
CA LEU A 155 -4.04 -5.79 -11.91
C LEU A 155 -4.17 -4.37 -12.48
N TYR A 156 -3.38 -4.00 -13.50
CA TYR A 156 -3.48 -2.71 -14.18
C TYR A 156 -4.84 -2.51 -14.88
N ASN A 157 -5.39 -3.57 -15.48
CA ASN A 157 -6.72 -3.53 -16.08
C ASN A 157 -7.80 -3.31 -15.02
N ASP A 158 -7.72 -3.99 -13.88
CA ASP A 158 -8.64 -3.83 -12.76
C ASP A 158 -8.55 -2.42 -12.16
N ILE A 159 -7.34 -1.88 -11.96
CA ILE A 159 -7.13 -0.50 -11.53
C ILE A 159 -7.80 0.47 -12.51
N SER A 160 -7.53 0.32 -13.81
CA SER A 160 -8.10 1.20 -14.85
C SER A 160 -9.62 1.16 -14.88
N TYR A 161 -10.21 -0.02 -14.65
CA TYR A 161 -11.65 -0.19 -14.53
C TYR A 161 -12.20 0.50 -13.27
N LEU A 162 -11.60 0.24 -12.11
CA LEU A 162 -12.05 0.78 -10.82
C LEU A 162 -11.93 2.30 -10.75
N LEU A 163 -10.92 2.89 -11.37
CA LEU A 163 -10.76 4.35 -11.42
C LEU A 163 -11.92 5.04 -12.14
N LYS A 164 -12.54 4.37 -13.11
CA LYS A 164 -13.70 4.87 -13.87
C LYS A 164 -15.06 4.53 -13.24
N LYS A 165 -15.10 3.53 -12.37
CA LYS A 165 -16.33 3.08 -11.71
C LYS A 165 -16.73 4.07 -10.62
N GLU A 166 -17.99 4.50 -10.57
CA GLU A 166 -18.55 5.21 -9.41
C GLU A 166 -18.67 4.25 -8.23
N MET A 167 -18.23 4.69 -7.07
CA MET A 167 -18.16 3.88 -5.86
C MET A 167 -18.43 4.75 -4.62
N ARG A 168 -19.08 4.15 -3.61
CA ARG A 168 -19.16 4.75 -2.28
C ARG A 168 -17.79 4.69 -1.61
N ILE A 169 -17.56 5.50 -0.60
CA ILE A 169 -16.28 5.56 0.09
C ILE A 169 -15.86 4.18 0.65
N GLU A 170 -16.81 3.41 1.19
CA GLU A 170 -16.55 2.07 1.73
C GLU A 170 -16.03 1.12 0.64
N GLU A 171 -16.63 1.18 -0.57
CA GLU A 171 -16.18 0.37 -1.70
C GLU A 171 -14.76 0.77 -2.15
N VAL A 172 -14.44 2.07 -2.10
CA VAL A 172 -13.10 2.58 -2.44
C VAL A 172 -12.07 2.03 -1.46
N PHE A 173 -12.34 2.04 -0.16
CA PHE A 173 -11.46 1.46 0.86
C PHE A 173 -11.31 -0.06 0.71
N PHE A 174 -12.40 -0.77 0.39
CA PHE A 174 -12.35 -2.19 0.09
C PHE A 174 -11.38 -2.52 -1.04
N TYR A 175 -11.52 -1.85 -2.18
CA TYR A 175 -10.65 -2.09 -3.32
C TYR A 175 -9.22 -1.60 -3.11
N ALA A 176 -9.00 -0.51 -2.38
CA ALA A 176 -7.67 -0.06 -2.00
C ALA A 176 -6.90 -1.14 -1.21
N SER A 177 -7.57 -1.75 -0.22
CA SER A 177 -6.99 -2.85 0.58
C SER A 177 -6.71 -4.09 -0.27
N LEU A 178 -7.60 -4.44 -1.21
CA LEU A 178 -7.37 -5.56 -2.13
C LEU A 178 -6.20 -5.30 -3.10
N LEU A 179 -6.08 -4.07 -3.60
CA LEU A 179 -4.96 -3.67 -4.45
C LEU A 179 -3.62 -3.86 -3.72
N HIS A 180 -3.54 -3.39 -2.49
CA HIS A 180 -2.38 -3.59 -1.63
C HIS A 180 -2.06 -5.08 -1.49
N LEU A 181 -3.04 -5.87 -1.09
CA LEU A 181 -2.89 -7.28 -0.81
C LEU A 181 -2.45 -8.10 -2.02
N VAL A 182 -3.14 -7.92 -3.16
CA VAL A 182 -2.83 -8.62 -4.41
C VAL A 182 -1.44 -8.22 -4.91
N PHE A 183 -1.09 -6.92 -4.85
CA PHE A 183 0.23 -6.43 -5.23
C PHE A 183 1.34 -7.07 -4.39
N VAL A 184 1.17 -7.13 -3.06
CA VAL A 184 2.13 -7.77 -2.16
C VAL A 184 2.29 -9.27 -2.50
N LYS A 185 1.20 -9.95 -2.85
CA LYS A 185 1.24 -11.39 -3.19
C LYS A 185 1.84 -11.67 -4.56
N ILE A 186 1.60 -10.82 -5.56
CA ILE A 186 2.32 -10.90 -6.85
C ILE A 186 3.82 -10.67 -6.61
N HIS A 187 4.16 -9.68 -5.77
CA HIS A 187 5.53 -9.31 -5.42
C HIS A 187 6.37 -9.00 -6.65
N PRO A 188 5.97 -8.01 -7.48
CA PRO A 188 6.49 -7.88 -8.85
C PRO A 188 7.92 -7.37 -8.95
N TRP A 189 8.45 -6.70 -7.92
CA TRP A 189 9.77 -6.08 -7.95
C TRP A 189 10.84 -6.93 -7.28
N ASN A 190 12.12 -6.61 -7.55
CA ASN A 190 13.24 -7.26 -6.88
C ASN A 190 13.36 -6.89 -5.40
N ASP A 191 12.90 -5.70 -5.00
CA ASP A 191 12.75 -5.21 -3.62
C ASP A 191 11.78 -4.02 -3.62
N GLY A 192 11.39 -3.51 -2.43
CA GLY A 192 10.49 -2.37 -2.29
C GLY A 192 9.01 -2.68 -2.56
N ASN A 193 8.61 -3.96 -2.57
CA ASN A 193 7.23 -4.37 -2.85
C ASN A 193 6.26 -3.91 -1.77
N GLY A 194 6.59 -4.03 -0.49
CA GLY A 194 5.76 -3.54 0.62
C GLY A 194 5.58 -2.03 0.57
N ARG A 195 6.65 -1.27 0.35
CA ARG A 195 6.61 0.21 0.18
C ARG A 195 5.75 0.60 -1.02
N SER A 196 5.89 -0.13 -2.15
CA SER A 196 5.08 0.10 -3.35
C SER A 196 3.60 -0.20 -3.13
N ALA A 197 3.27 -1.27 -2.41
CA ALA A 197 1.88 -1.66 -2.13
C ALA A 197 1.17 -0.61 -1.27
N ARG A 198 1.82 -0.10 -0.22
CA ARG A 198 1.28 0.97 0.64
C ARG A 198 1.12 2.29 -0.13
N LEU A 199 2.09 2.65 -0.98
CA LEU A 199 1.96 3.80 -1.86
C LEU A 199 0.81 3.63 -2.86
N LEU A 200 0.69 2.46 -3.51
CA LEU A 200 -0.37 2.16 -4.48
C LEU A 200 -1.77 2.27 -3.85
N GLU A 201 -1.95 1.73 -2.65
CA GLU A 201 -3.17 1.82 -1.86
C GLU A 201 -3.58 3.28 -1.65
N LYS A 202 -2.68 4.10 -1.11
CA LYS A 202 -2.95 5.51 -0.84
C LYS A 202 -3.17 6.32 -2.12
N TRP A 203 -2.43 6.01 -3.18
CA TRP A 203 -2.60 6.64 -4.48
C TRP A 203 -3.97 6.36 -5.10
N PHE A 204 -4.42 5.10 -5.00
CA PHE A 204 -5.76 4.73 -5.46
C PHE A 204 -6.85 5.47 -4.66
N LEU A 205 -6.72 5.54 -3.33
CA LEU A 205 -7.61 6.34 -2.49
C LEU A 205 -7.66 7.80 -2.96
N ALA A 206 -6.50 8.41 -3.20
CA ALA A 206 -6.40 9.81 -3.62
C ALA A 206 -7.01 10.07 -5.01
N GLN A 207 -6.85 9.15 -5.94
CA GLN A 207 -7.46 9.25 -7.28
C GLN A 207 -8.99 9.12 -7.24
N LYS A 208 -9.54 8.47 -6.21
CA LYS A 208 -10.99 8.26 -6.05
C LYS A 208 -11.64 9.28 -5.13
N LEU A 209 -10.97 9.68 -4.05
CA LEU A 209 -11.54 10.49 -2.96
C LEU A 209 -10.94 11.90 -2.88
N GLY A 210 -9.93 12.19 -3.72
CA GLY A 210 -9.25 13.47 -3.72
C GLY A 210 -8.07 13.56 -2.74
N GLU A 211 -7.47 14.74 -2.68
CA GLU A 211 -6.18 15.00 -2.01
C GLU A 211 -6.17 14.66 -0.52
N LYS A 212 -7.31 14.77 0.17
CA LYS A 212 -7.42 14.42 1.59
C LYS A 212 -6.98 12.98 1.92
N ALA A 213 -7.05 12.05 0.93
CA ALA A 213 -6.58 10.69 1.14
C ALA A 213 -5.08 10.60 1.47
N TRP A 214 -4.28 11.58 1.07
CA TRP A 214 -2.85 11.64 1.44
C TRP A 214 -2.61 11.90 2.93
N LEU A 215 -3.62 12.42 3.64
CA LEU A 215 -3.56 12.72 5.07
C LEU A 215 -3.82 11.49 5.95
N ALA A 216 -4.40 10.41 5.38
CA ALA A 216 -4.65 9.17 6.11
C ALA A 216 -3.34 8.53 6.58
N GLN A 217 -3.29 8.08 7.85
CA GLN A 217 -2.07 7.57 8.49
C GLN A 217 -1.99 6.03 8.45
N SER A 218 -2.36 5.39 7.32
CA SER A 218 -2.40 3.93 7.18
C SER A 218 -1.06 3.27 7.48
N GLU A 219 0.06 3.84 7.04
CA GLU A 219 1.41 3.30 7.26
C GLU A 219 1.78 3.31 8.76
N LYS A 220 1.39 4.35 9.49
CA LYS A 220 1.60 4.43 10.95
C LYS A 220 0.82 3.33 11.67
N MET A 221 -0.43 3.09 11.26
CA MET A 221 -1.25 2.02 11.84
C MET A 221 -0.71 0.64 11.50
N TYR A 222 -0.28 0.38 10.26
CA TYR A 222 0.38 -0.87 9.88
C TYR A 222 1.63 -1.13 10.74
N TYR A 223 2.41 -0.10 11.01
CA TYR A 223 3.57 -0.21 11.89
C TYR A 223 3.17 -0.50 13.34
N GLN A 224 2.19 0.22 13.89
CA GLN A 224 1.71 0.00 15.26
C GLN A 224 1.09 -1.38 15.46
N GLN A 225 0.49 -1.94 14.41
CA GLN A 225 -0.12 -3.26 14.40
C GLN A 225 0.69 -4.28 13.58
N HIS A 226 2.00 -4.14 13.58
CA HIS A 226 2.93 -4.87 12.70
C HIS A 226 2.69 -6.39 12.67
N ALA A 227 2.54 -7.03 13.82
CA ALA A 227 2.24 -8.47 13.89
C ALA A 227 0.88 -8.82 13.24
N GLY A 228 -0.15 -7.98 13.45
CA GLY A 228 -1.46 -8.12 12.82
C GLY A 228 -1.39 -7.96 11.30
N TYR A 229 -0.65 -6.97 10.84
CA TYR A 229 -0.44 -6.70 9.42
C TYR A 229 0.15 -7.92 8.68
N TYR A 230 1.24 -8.49 9.16
CA TYR A 230 1.84 -9.68 8.55
C TYR A 230 1.00 -10.94 8.74
N ASN A 231 0.35 -11.12 9.90
CA ASN A 231 -0.57 -12.24 10.12
C ASN A 231 -1.72 -12.23 9.10
N ASN A 232 -2.26 -11.06 8.78
CA ASN A 232 -3.32 -10.92 7.81
C ASN A 232 -2.87 -11.31 6.39
N ILE A 233 -1.67 -10.88 5.96
CA ILE A 233 -1.10 -11.29 4.67
C ILE A 233 -0.88 -12.81 4.63
N ARG A 234 -0.44 -13.41 5.74
CA ARG A 234 -0.19 -14.86 5.88
C ARG A 234 -1.45 -15.71 5.78
N MET A 235 -2.58 -15.20 6.28
CA MET A 235 -3.86 -15.93 6.24
C MET A 235 -4.34 -16.28 4.82
N LEU A 236 -3.82 -15.62 3.80
CA LEU A 236 -4.14 -15.89 2.40
C LEU A 236 -3.48 -17.15 1.83
N GLY A 237 -2.74 -17.88 2.62
CA GLY A 237 -2.01 -19.07 2.22
C GLY A 237 -0.54 -18.82 1.92
N LEU A 238 0.20 -19.94 1.85
CA LEU A 238 1.65 -19.91 1.66
C LEU A 238 2.02 -19.60 0.21
N GLU A 239 1.29 -20.16 -0.75
CA GLU A 239 1.60 -20.06 -2.17
C GLU A 239 0.67 -19.08 -2.90
N TYR A 240 1.20 -18.42 -3.94
CA TYR A 240 0.43 -17.46 -4.75
C TYR A 240 -0.87 -18.05 -5.35
N PRO A 241 -0.90 -19.28 -5.92
CA PRO A 241 -2.13 -19.86 -6.47
C PRO A 241 -3.25 -20.06 -5.46
N GLU A 242 -2.94 -20.20 -4.18
CA GLU A 242 -3.93 -20.34 -3.10
C GLU A 242 -4.76 -19.07 -2.94
N LEU A 243 -4.21 -17.92 -3.27
CA LEU A 243 -4.88 -16.62 -3.24
C LEU A 243 -6.07 -16.57 -4.21
N VAL A 244 -5.93 -17.18 -5.37
CA VAL A 244 -6.95 -17.15 -6.44
C VAL A 244 -7.98 -18.28 -6.25
N SER A 245 -7.58 -19.41 -5.67
CA SER A 245 -8.40 -20.61 -5.56
C SER A 245 -9.33 -20.63 -4.35
N ASP A 246 -9.01 -19.93 -3.27
CA ASP A 246 -9.75 -20.00 -2.02
C ASP A 246 -10.41 -18.66 -1.63
N ARG A 247 -11.55 -18.38 -2.29
CA ARG A 247 -12.42 -17.23 -1.96
C ARG A 247 -12.80 -17.17 -0.47
N LYS A 248 -12.83 -18.31 0.25
CA LYS A 248 -13.14 -18.37 1.69
C LYS A 248 -11.99 -17.79 2.53
N ARG A 249 -10.71 -17.95 2.12
CA ARG A 249 -9.56 -17.42 2.86
C ARG A 249 -9.50 -15.90 2.78
N ILE A 250 -9.80 -15.32 1.61
CA ILE A 250 -9.92 -13.87 1.46
C ILE A 250 -11.06 -13.33 2.35
N PHE A 251 -12.18 -14.06 2.44
CA PHE A 251 -13.28 -13.74 3.36
C PHE A 251 -12.81 -13.74 4.83
N TYR A 252 -12.02 -14.71 5.26
CA TYR A 252 -11.48 -14.76 6.62
C TYR A 252 -10.46 -13.64 6.87
N PHE A 253 -9.69 -13.23 5.87
CA PHE A 253 -8.82 -12.05 5.96
C PHE A 253 -9.64 -10.78 6.23
N GLN A 254 -10.74 -10.57 5.54
CA GLN A 254 -11.60 -9.40 5.72
C GLN A 254 -12.51 -9.50 6.95
N CYS A 255 -13.00 -10.68 7.35
CA CYS A 255 -13.97 -10.87 8.42
C CYS A 255 -13.37 -11.20 9.80
N ARG A 256 -12.21 -11.87 9.91
CA ARG A 256 -11.49 -11.99 11.20
C ARG A 256 -10.80 -10.69 11.61
N SER A 257 -10.68 -9.79 10.69
CA SER A 257 -10.43 -8.38 10.96
C SER A 257 -11.58 -7.65 11.67
N SER A 258 -12.68 -8.28 11.90
CA SER A 258 -13.85 -7.77 12.61
C SER A 258 -13.76 -7.68 14.15
N LYS A 259 -12.60 -7.98 14.76
CA LYS A 259 -12.20 -7.22 15.95
C LYS A 259 -11.55 -5.93 15.45
N PRO A 260 -11.71 -4.78 16.13
CA PRO A 260 -11.48 -3.43 15.58
C PRO A 260 -10.10 -3.14 14.97
N THR A 261 -9.30 -4.14 14.65
CA THR A 261 -7.93 -4.06 14.19
C THR A 261 -7.73 -4.19 12.68
N ASN A 262 -8.76 -4.46 11.89
CA ASN A 262 -8.53 -4.89 10.49
C ASN A 262 -9.43 -4.23 9.43
N LEU A 263 -10.26 -3.31 9.80
CA LEU A 263 -10.64 -2.20 8.93
C LEU A 263 -9.51 -1.16 9.01
N ILE A 264 -8.26 -1.61 8.89
CA ILE A 264 -7.10 -0.81 9.29
C ILE A 264 -7.12 0.57 8.63
N ILE A 265 -7.56 0.69 7.39
CA ILE A 265 -7.65 1.99 6.73
C ILE A 265 -8.88 2.77 7.21
N ALA A 266 -10.03 2.14 7.32
CA ALA A 266 -11.23 2.79 7.82
C ALA A 266 -11.11 3.15 9.31
N ASP A 267 -10.52 2.27 10.15
CA ASP A 267 -10.22 2.53 11.56
C ASP A 267 -9.21 3.66 11.78
N VAL A 268 -8.25 3.85 10.88
CA VAL A 268 -7.29 4.98 10.93
C VAL A 268 -8.02 6.33 10.89
N ILE A 269 -9.03 6.42 10.03
CA ILE A 269 -9.77 7.66 9.82
C ILE A 269 -10.79 7.93 10.94
N ILE A 270 -11.33 6.87 11.58
CA ILE A 270 -12.37 7.01 12.62
C ILE A 270 -11.78 7.29 14.02
N ARG A 271 -10.50 6.94 14.28
CA ARG A 271 -9.89 7.06 15.61
C ARG A 271 -8.98 8.27 15.81
N ASP A 272 -8.64 9.01 14.76
CA ASP A 272 -7.97 10.31 14.83
C ASP A 272 -8.98 11.45 14.87
#